data_4e1733d45e9d81fcfa4ecb1a85e2600d
#
_entry.id   4e1733d45e9d81fcfa4ecb1a85e2600d
#
_cell.length_a   1.000
_cell.length_b   1.000
_cell.length_c   1.000
_cell.angle_alpha   90.00
_cell.angle_beta   90.00
_cell.angle_gamma   90.00
#
_symmetry.space_group_name_H-M   'P 1'
#
loop_
_entity.id
_entity.type
_entity.pdbx_description
1 polymer ?
#
loop_
_entity_poly.entity_id
_entity_poly.type
_entity_poly.pdbx_seq_one_letter_code
_entity_poly.pdbx_strand_id
1 'polypeptide(L)'
;MKPTKLLGSVLLCVLAIHPSVWTQQRSRAPRNRTISSIVREINARNIERDIRQLVSFGTRNTLSEQNDPKRGIGAARDWLYAEFLKAAEASGGRMTVEKQSYEQAKAPRVPQPTIITNVVATLKGTQPHSSDRIYVVSGHYDSMCNSPTDAKCDAPGANDDASGTAAVLEMARVMAKYQFEATIIFMAVAGEEQSLLGSTYFAEQAKQKNWNVDAMLTNDIIGNTLGGNGVRDRGTVRVFSEGVPSNETPAEANTRRSVGGENDSASRQLARFIKETGESYVPQMKVMLVYRRDRYGRGGDHIPFLERGYPAVRFTEVHEDFRHQHQNIRVENGVQFGDLPEFVDFAYVANVARVNAASLAVLALAPARPKGVTILAARLSHDTDLRWEPNTEPDLAGYEIVWRETSAPVWTNARAVGNVTTFTMKGMSKDNYFFGVRAIDKDGNRSPVTYPRPQARNQPAERNSM
;
A
#
# COMPACT_ATOMS: atom_id res chain seq x y z
N MET A 1 49.53 79.36 -11.24
CA MET A 1 49.81 78.08 -10.56
C MET A 1 48.48 77.52 -10.00
N LYS A 2 47.94 76.49 -10.60
CA LYS A 2 46.70 75.82 -10.12
C LYS A 2 47.09 74.53 -9.49
N PRO A 3 46.53 74.13 -8.32
CA PRO A 3 46.81 72.82 -7.73
C PRO A 3 45.89 71.72 -8.31
N THR A 4 46.51 70.61 -8.70
CA THR A 4 45.92 69.41 -9.19
C THR A 4 45.40 68.57 -8.00
N LYS A 5 44.08 68.26 -7.99
CA LYS A 5 43.49 67.33 -7.00
C LYS A 5 43.60 65.91 -7.52
N LEU A 6 44.27 65.08 -6.77
CA LEU A 6 44.28 63.62 -6.95
C LEU A 6 42.99 63.04 -6.32
N LEU A 7 42.14 62.42 -7.14
CA LEU A 7 41.03 61.59 -6.66
C LEU A 7 41.54 60.13 -6.51
N GLY A 8 41.62 59.67 -5.29
CA GLY A 8 41.89 58.25 -5.02
C GLY A 8 40.56 57.47 -5.06
N SER A 9 40.42 56.55 -6.03
CA SER A 9 39.29 55.62 -6.09
C SER A 9 39.57 54.45 -5.15
N VAL A 10 38.78 54.33 -4.08
CA VAL A 10 38.73 53.14 -3.22
C VAL A 10 37.81 52.12 -3.86
N LEU A 11 38.36 51.04 -4.36
CA LEU A 11 37.64 49.89 -4.90
C LEU A 11 37.20 48.99 -3.73
N LEU A 12 35.89 49.07 -3.38
CA LEU A 12 35.29 48.22 -2.35
C LEU A 12 34.96 46.86 -2.99
N CYS A 13 35.79 45.84 -2.74
CA CYS A 13 35.44 44.45 -3.11
C CYS A 13 34.40 43.92 -2.14
N VAL A 14 33.14 43.90 -2.55
CA VAL A 14 32.08 43.18 -1.87
C VAL A 14 32.18 41.69 -2.22
N LEU A 15 32.75 40.91 -1.31
CA LEU A 15 32.70 39.46 -1.37
C LEU A 15 31.25 38.99 -1.14
N ALA A 16 30.52 38.72 -2.23
CA ALA A 16 29.23 38.06 -2.17
C ALA A 16 29.43 36.60 -1.72
N ILE A 17 29.19 36.34 -0.45
CA ILE A 17 29.06 34.96 0.07
C ILE A 17 27.72 34.44 -0.44
N HIS A 18 27.74 33.71 -1.57
CA HIS A 18 26.58 32.95 -2.01
C HIS A 18 26.38 31.75 -1.07
N PRO A 19 25.25 31.63 -0.37
CA PRO A 19 24.95 30.38 0.31
C PRO A 19 24.81 29.31 -0.77
N SER A 20 25.67 28.28 -0.72
CA SER A 20 25.56 27.11 -1.58
C SER A 20 24.26 26.41 -1.27
N VAL A 21 23.20 26.72 -2.03
CA VAL A 21 21.98 25.94 -2.03
C VAL A 21 22.34 24.59 -2.64
N TRP A 22 22.56 23.61 -1.80
CA TRP A 22 22.71 22.22 -2.22
C TRP A 22 21.34 21.72 -2.74
N THR A 23 21.00 22.06 -3.96
CA THR A 23 19.99 21.32 -4.70
C THR A 23 20.56 19.94 -5.01
N GLN A 24 20.43 19.03 -4.06
CA GLN A 24 20.75 17.64 -4.28
C GLN A 24 19.70 17.08 -5.24
N GLN A 25 20.05 17.07 -6.52
CA GLN A 25 19.29 16.42 -7.57
C GLN A 25 19.11 14.96 -7.14
N ARG A 26 17.88 14.53 -6.80
CA ARG A 26 17.57 13.12 -6.51
C ARG A 26 18.09 12.30 -7.70
N SER A 27 19.26 11.70 -7.59
CA SER A 27 19.66 10.66 -8.53
C SER A 27 18.61 9.55 -8.42
N ARG A 28 17.77 9.41 -9.44
CA ARG A 28 16.89 8.25 -9.50
C ARG A 28 17.78 7.02 -9.47
N ALA A 29 17.67 6.23 -8.40
CA ALA A 29 18.33 4.94 -8.35
C ALA A 29 17.98 4.14 -9.62
N PRO A 30 18.92 3.39 -10.19
CA PRO A 30 18.65 2.56 -11.36
C PRO A 30 17.46 1.63 -11.01
N ARG A 31 16.49 1.57 -11.91
CA ARG A 31 15.31 0.71 -11.72
C ARG A 31 15.74 -0.75 -11.77
N ASN A 32 15.31 -1.53 -10.80
CA ASN A 32 15.50 -2.98 -10.81
C ASN A 32 14.86 -3.59 -12.07
N ARG A 33 15.64 -4.39 -12.82
CA ARG A 33 15.21 -4.96 -14.11
C ARG A 33 14.07 -5.96 -13.94
N THR A 34 14.12 -6.78 -12.89
CA THR A 34 13.08 -7.77 -12.56
C THR A 34 11.75 -7.08 -12.31
N ILE A 35 11.72 -6.04 -11.50
CA ILE A 35 10.52 -5.26 -11.22
C ILE A 35 9.97 -4.59 -12.48
N SER A 36 10.87 -4.04 -13.32
CA SER A 36 10.48 -3.46 -14.60
C SER A 36 9.86 -4.49 -15.55
N SER A 37 10.30 -5.75 -15.50
CA SER A 37 9.71 -6.84 -16.29
C SER A 37 8.33 -7.23 -15.74
N ILE A 38 8.17 -7.39 -14.42
CA ILE A 38 6.89 -7.64 -13.78
C ILE A 38 5.86 -6.58 -14.20
N VAL A 39 6.20 -5.31 -14.11
CA VAL A 39 5.30 -4.19 -14.48
C VAL A 39 4.88 -4.27 -15.96
N ARG A 40 5.79 -4.63 -16.88
CA ARG A 40 5.47 -4.77 -18.31
C ARG A 40 4.58 -5.97 -18.62
N GLU A 41 4.67 -7.04 -17.85
CA GLU A 41 3.89 -8.26 -18.07
C GLU A 41 2.42 -8.14 -17.66
N ILE A 42 2.05 -7.18 -16.79
CA ILE A 42 0.65 -6.92 -16.43
C ILE A 42 -0.15 -6.57 -17.69
N ASN A 43 -1.16 -7.37 -18.00
CA ASN A 43 -1.88 -7.33 -19.26
C ASN A 43 -3.35 -6.93 -19.07
N ALA A 44 -3.74 -5.79 -19.65
CA ALA A 44 -5.11 -5.28 -19.60
C ALA A 44 -6.15 -6.23 -20.24
N ARG A 45 -5.77 -7.04 -21.26
CA ARG A 45 -6.69 -8.00 -21.89
C ARG A 45 -7.04 -9.16 -20.96
N ASN A 46 -6.08 -9.62 -20.14
CA ASN A 46 -6.36 -10.62 -19.13
C ASN A 46 -7.34 -10.08 -18.09
N ILE A 47 -7.09 -8.86 -17.61
CA ILE A 47 -7.96 -8.16 -16.65
C ILE A 47 -9.37 -7.99 -17.22
N GLU A 48 -9.51 -7.54 -18.46
CA GLU A 48 -10.81 -7.44 -19.15
C GLU A 48 -11.53 -8.78 -19.20
N ARG A 49 -10.85 -9.84 -19.65
CA ARG A 49 -11.41 -11.19 -19.70
C ARG A 49 -11.92 -11.63 -18.33
N ASP A 50 -11.14 -11.39 -17.27
CA ASP A 50 -11.46 -11.83 -15.92
C ASP A 50 -12.62 -11.04 -15.32
N ILE A 51 -12.68 -9.72 -15.54
CA ILE A 51 -13.81 -8.89 -15.14
C ILE A 51 -15.09 -9.36 -15.84
N ARG A 52 -15.06 -9.58 -17.17
CA ARG A 52 -16.22 -10.08 -17.92
C ARG A 52 -16.65 -11.47 -17.46
N GLN A 53 -15.72 -12.33 -17.08
CA GLN A 53 -16.05 -13.64 -16.52
C GLN A 53 -16.72 -13.52 -15.15
N LEU A 54 -16.21 -12.67 -14.25
CA LEU A 54 -16.85 -12.41 -12.95
C LEU A 54 -18.26 -11.83 -13.10
N VAL A 55 -18.44 -10.90 -14.04
CA VAL A 55 -19.75 -10.33 -14.38
C VAL A 55 -20.72 -11.39 -14.92
N SER A 56 -20.22 -12.37 -15.68
CA SER A 56 -21.08 -13.40 -16.30
C SER A 56 -21.78 -14.33 -15.28
N PHE A 57 -21.34 -14.34 -14.03
CA PHE A 57 -22.02 -15.06 -12.96
C PHE A 57 -23.33 -14.38 -12.48
N GLY A 58 -23.72 -13.26 -13.07
CA GLY A 58 -24.97 -12.54 -12.86
C GLY A 58 -25.07 -11.80 -11.53
N THR A 59 -24.83 -12.49 -10.44
CA THR A 59 -24.62 -11.93 -9.10
C THR A 59 -23.46 -12.66 -8.44
N ARG A 60 -22.75 -11.96 -7.57
CA ARG A 60 -21.76 -12.55 -6.67
C ARG A 60 -22.08 -12.17 -5.22
N ASN A 61 -23.35 -11.80 -4.94
CA ASN A 61 -23.74 -11.52 -3.56
C ASN A 61 -23.35 -12.68 -2.65
N THR A 62 -22.72 -12.39 -1.53
CA THR A 62 -22.22 -13.39 -0.58
C THR A 62 -23.29 -14.37 -0.11
N LEU A 63 -24.57 -13.95 -0.09
CA LEU A 63 -25.71 -14.76 0.31
C LEU A 63 -26.35 -15.53 -0.87
N SER A 64 -25.79 -15.40 -2.09
CA SER A 64 -26.32 -16.06 -3.29
C SER A 64 -25.95 -17.54 -3.36
N GLU A 65 -26.30 -18.21 -4.45
CA GLU A 65 -26.12 -19.64 -4.66
C GLU A 65 -24.63 -20.07 -4.47
N GLN A 66 -24.46 -21.09 -3.64
CA GLN A 66 -23.11 -21.63 -3.31
C GLN A 66 -22.70 -22.81 -4.20
N ASN A 67 -23.67 -23.49 -4.83
CA ASN A 67 -23.44 -24.76 -5.53
C ASN A 67 -23.84 -24.72 -7.03
N ASP A 68 -24.42 -23.64 -7.51
CA ASP A 68 -24.68 -23.46 -8.96
C ASP A 68 -23.35 -23.17 -9.67
N PRO A 69 -22.94 -23.96 -10.69
CA PRO A 69 -21.68 -23.75 -11.38
C PRO A 69 -21.66 -22.57 -12.34
N LYS A 70 -22.82 -21.91 -12.59
CA LYS A 70 -22.97 -20.86 -13.57
C LYS A 70 -23.35 -19.51 -12.97
N ARG A 71 -23.92 -19.49 -11.78
CA ARG A 71 -24.44 -18.26 -11.16
C ARG A 71 -24.11 -18.21 -9.67
N GLY A 72 -23.91 -17.02 -9.15
CA GLY A 72 -23.74 -16.77 -7.73
C GLY A 72 -22.30 -16.81 -7.23
N ILE A 73 -22.17 -16.59 -5.92
CA ILE A 73 -20.87 -16.48 -5.24
C ILE A 73 -20.07 -17.79 -5.34
N GLY A 74 -20.74 -18.95 -5.33
CA GLY A 74 -20.09 -20.25 -5.43
C GLY A 74 -19.41 -20.46 -6.78
N ALA A 75 -20.05 -20.09 -7.88
CA ALA A 75 -19.47 -20.17 -9.22
C ALA A 75 -18.23 -19.27 -9.34
N ALA A 76 -18.30 -18.05 -8.84
CA ALA A 76 -17.17 -17.12 -8.84
C ALA A 76 -16.01 -17.62 -7.99
N ARG A 77 -16.30 -18.13 -6.78
CA ARG A 77 -15.31 -18.76 -5.87
C ARG A 77 -14.55 -19.90 -6.57
N ASP A 78 -15.27 -20.80 -7.19
CA ASP A 78 -14.70 -22.02 -7.78
C ASP A 78 -13.91 -21.70 -9.05
N TRP A 79 -14.37 -20.74 -9.84
CA TRP A 79 -13.64 -20.22 -10.98
C TRP A 79 -12.34 -19.52 -10.53
N LEU A 80 -12.38 -18.63 -9.54
CA LEU A 80 -11.18 -17.95 -8.98
C LEU A 80 -10.17 -18.95 -8.45
N TYR A 81 -10.64 -19.96 -7.71
CA TYR A 81 -9.77 -21.02 -7.20
C TYR A 81 -9.04 -21.74 -8.34
N ALA A 82 -9.76 -22.10 -9.41
CA ALA A 82 -9.16 -22.73 -10.58
C ALA A 82 -8.15 -21.80 -11.31
N GLU A 83 -8.44 -20.51 -11.43
CA GLU A 83 -7.53 -19.56 -12.06
C GLU A 83 -6.26 -19.30 -11.22
N PHE A 84 -6.37 -19.24 -9.89
CA PHE A 84 -5.20 -19.18 -9.01
C PHE A 84 -4.36 -20.46 -9.05
N LEU A 85 -4.98 -21.65 -9.17
CA LEU A 85 -4.26 -22.90 -9.36
C LEU A 85 -3.44 -22.88 -10.68
N LYS A 86 -4.02 -22.40 -11.79
CA LYS A 86 -3.29 -22.21 -13.05
C LYS A 86 -2.13 -21.23 -12.89
N ALA A 87 -2.32 -20.13 -12.17
CA ALA A 87 -1.23 -19.19 -11.88
C ALA A 87 -0.11 -19.86 -11.06
N ALA A 88 -0.47 -20.74 -10.12
CA ALA A 88 0.48 -21.44 -9.27
C ALA A 88 1.39 -22.42 -10.04
N GLU A 89 0.95 -22.98 -11.18
CA GLU A 89 1.77 -23.85 -12.03
C GLU A 89 3.10 -23.19 -12.44
N ALA A 90 3.06 -21.87 -12.71
CA ALA A 90 4.26 -21.11 -13.12
C ALA A 90 5.25 -20.87 -11.96
N SER A 91 4.88 -21.16 -10.72
CA SER A 91 5.68 -20.86 -9.54
C SER A 91 6.78 -21.92 -9.24
N GLY A 92 6.76 -23.07 -9.92
CA GLY A 92 7.64 -24.19 -9.56
C GLY A 92 7.38 -24.75 -8.15
N GLY A 93 6.12 -24.79 -7.73
CA GLY A 93 5.69 -25.32 -6.43
C GLY A 93 5.78 -24.32 -5.26
N ARG A 94 6.19 -23.06 -5.49
CA ARG A 94 6.28 -22.03 -4.43
C ARG A 94 4.94 -21.39 -4.08
N MET A 95 3.95 -21.46 -4.97
CA MET A 95 2.61 -20.92 -4.72
C MET A 95 1.64 -22.04 -4.36
N THR A 96 0.98 -21.90 -3.24
CA THR A 96 -0.13 -22.75 -2.80
C THR A 96 -1.43 -21.98 -2.89
N VAL A 97 -2.54 -22.69 -3.14
CA VAL A 97 -3.87 -22.07 -3.23
C VAL A 97 -4.83 -22.80 -2.31
N GLU A 98 -5.60 -22.08 -1.51
CA GLU A 98 -6.59 -22.64 -0.61
C GLU A 98 -7.92 -21.88 -0.65
N LYS A 99 -9.00 -22.58 -0.30
CA LYS A 99 -10.30 -22.01 0.04
C LYS A 99 -10.37 -21.86 1.56
N GLN A 100 -10.21 -20.66 2.07
CA GLN A 100 -10.32 -20.38 3.50
C GLN A 100 -11.79 -20.12 3.85
N SER A 101 -12.46 -21.11 4.44
CA SER A 101 -13.89 -21.09 4.71
C SER A 101 -14.21 -21.08 6.20
N TYR A 102 -15.30 -20.39 6.57
CA TYR A 102 -15.92 -20.49 7.89
C TYR A 102 -17.42 -20.23 7.78
N GLU A 103 -18.18 -20.67 8.78
CA GLU A 103 -19.61 -20.34 8.88
C GLU A 103 -19.79 -19.03 9.66
N GLN A 104 -20.37 -18.03 8.99
CA GLN A 104 -20.79 -16.78 9.59
C GLN A 104 -22.19 -16.97 10.20
N ALA A 105 -22.30 -16.76 11.49
CA ALA A 105 -23.59 -16.73 12.17
C ALA A 105 -24.46 -15.54 11.70
N LYS A 106 -25.76 -15.58 12.00
CA LYS A 106 -26.68 -14.49 11.73
C LYS A 106 -26.15 -13.13 12.23
N ALA A 107 -26.19 -12.14 11.36
CA ALA A 107 -25.75 -10.76 11.60
C ALA A 107 -26.64 -9.76 10.85
N PRO A 108 -26.53 -8.45 11.05
CA PRO A 108 -27.42 -7.47 10.41
C PRO A 108 -27.55 -7.58 8.89
N ARG A 109 -26.45 -7.91 8.20
CA ARG A 109 -26.43 -8.13 6.72
C ARG A 109 -26.33 -9.61 6.35
N VAL A 110 -26.46 -10.53 7.32
CA VAL A 110 -26.45 -11.98 7.13
C VAL A 110 -27.66 -12.56 7.85
N PRO A 111 -28.83 -12.68 7.18
CA PRO A 111 -30.09 -13.04 7.83
C PRO A 111 -30.15 -14.49 8.32
N GLN A 112 -29.27 -15.36 7.82
CA GLN A 112 -29.14 -16.77 8.23
C GLN A 112 -27.68 -17.20 8.19
N PRO A 113 -27.27 -18.26 8.91
CA PRO A 113 -25.91 -18.78 8.85
C PRO A 113 -25.46 -19.03 7.41
N THR A 114 -24.28 -18.54 7.05
CA THR A 114 -23.78 -18.54 5.68
C THR A 114 -22.30 -18.86 5.65
N ILE A 115 -21.88 -19.73 4.72
CA ILE A 115 -20.45 -20.02 4.51
C ILE A 115 -19.81 -18.87 3.76
N ILE A 116 -18.79 -18.28 4.38
CA ILE A 116 -17.90 -17.28 3.79
C ILE A 116 -16.61 -17.97 3.37
N THR A 117 -16.15 -17.74 2.15
CA THR A 117 -14.93 -18.38 1.64
C THR A 117 -14.04 -17.37 0.92
N ASN A 118 -12.87 -17.10 1.47
CA ASN A 118 -11.81 -16.40 0.74
C ASN A 118 -11.06 -17.39 -0.17
N VAL A 119 -10.61 -16.95 -1.33
CA VAL A 119 -9.65 -17.70 -2.15
C VAL A 119 -8.28 -17.08 -1.96
N VAL A 120 -7.34 -17.85 -1.43
CA VAL A 120 -6.03 -17.36 -0.98
C VAL A 120 -4.92 -18.08 -1.72
N ALA A 121 -4.09 -17.33 -2.44
CA ALA A 121 -2.90 -17.84 -3.09
C ALA A 121 -1.65 -17.29 -2.40
N THR A 122 -0.84 -18.17 -1.83
CA THR A 122 0.37 -17.82 -1.07
C THR A 122 1.62 -18.17 -1.87
N LEU A 123 2.34 -17.14 -2.36
CA LEU A 123 3.64 -17.27 -3.00
C LEU A 123 4.74 -17.17 -1.93
N LYS A 124 5.32 -18.29 -1.56
CA LYS A 124 6.30 -18.40 -0.48
C LYS A 124 7.61 -17.69 -0.84
N GLY A 125 8.10 -16.88 0.09
CA GLY A 125 9.41 -16.26 0.03
C GLY A 125 10.56 -17.28 0.12
N THR A 126 11.69 -16.96 -0.50
CA THR A 126 12.82 -17.91 -0.64
C THR A 126 14.01 -17.58 0.26
N GLN A 127 14.07 -16.37 0.85
CA GLN A 127 15.18 -15.99 1.72
C GLN A 127 14.85 -16.34 3.18
N PRO A 128 15.67 -17.16 3.89
CA PRO A 128 15.35 -17.62 5.25
C PRO A 128 15.11 -16.48 6.25
N HIS A 129 15.81 -15.35 6.13
CA HIS A 129 15.67 -14.19 7.02
C HIS A 129 14.47 -13.29 6.70
N SER A 130 13.84 -13.49 5.55
CA SER A 130 12.75 -12.63 5.05
C SER A 130 11.47 -13.38 4.76
N SER A 131 11.51 -14.71 4.63
CA SER A 131 10.37 -15.53 4.16
C SER A 131 9.18 -15.58 5.13
N ASP A 132 9.37 -15.19 6.39
CA ASP A 132 8.31 -15.02 7.39
C ASP A 132 7.58 -13.68 7.28
N ARG A 133 8.17 -12.69 6.62
CA ARG A 133 7.49 -11.42 6.29
C ARG A 133 6.42 -11.70 5.24
N ILE A 134 5.24 -11.14 5.47
CA ILE A 134 4.07 -11.37 4.63
C ILE A 134 3.56 -10.03 4.11
N TYR A 135 3.35 -9.96 2.79
CA TYR A 135 2.70 -8.86 2.10
C TYR A 135 1.40 -9.37 1.49
N VAL A 136 0.28 -8.76 1.86
CA VAL A 136 -1.06 -9.16 1.38
C VAL A 136 -1.55 -8.16 0.34
N VAL A 137 -2.15 -8.66 -0.73
CA VAL A 137 -2.90 -7.85 -1.69
C VAL A 137 -4.27 -8.47 -1.92
N SER A 138 -5.33 -7.66 -1.89
CA SER A 138 -6.71 -8.15 -2.03
C SER A 138 -7.57 -7.30 -2.97
N GLY A 139 -8.64 -7.93 -3.45
CA GLY A 139 -9.88 -7.36 -3.97
C GLY A 139 -11.02 -8.26 -3.52
N HIS A 140 -12.23 -7.73 -3.34
CA HIS A 140 -13.36 -8.56 -2.97
C HIS A 140 -14.13 -9.06 -4.19
N TYR A 141 -14.43 -10.35 -4.21
CA TYR A 141 -15.10 -10.94 -5.37
C TYR A 141 -16.64 -11.01 -5.22
N ASP A 142 -17.14 -10.71 -4.03
CA ASP A 142 -18.58 -10.53 -3.86
C ASP A 142 -19.03 -9.18 -4.47
N SER A 143 -20.33 -9.06 -4.70
CA SER A 143 -20.97 -7.87 -5.26
C SER A 143 -22.37 -7.70 -4.71
N MET A 144 -22.92 -6.50 -4.76
CA MET A 144 -24.30 -6.24 -4.38
C MET A 144 -25.00 -5.31 -5.37
N CYS A 145 -26.32 -5.39 -5.44
CA CYS A 145 -27.16 -4.37 -6.04
C CYS A 145 -27.47 -3.27 -5.00
N ASN A 146 -28.66 -2.68 -4.98
CA ASN A 146 -29.00 -1.65 -4.00
C ASN A 146 -29.26 -2.18 -2.57
N SER A 147 -29.23 -3.51 -2.38
CA SER A 147 -29.44 -4.15 -1.08
C SER A 147 -28.40 -5.23 -0.83
N PRO A 148 -27.64 -5.17 0.27
CA PRO A 148 -26.63 -6.17 0.60
C PRO A 148 -27.24 -7.55 0.93
N THR A 149 -28.54 -7.62 1.19
CA THR A 149 -29.25 -8.86 1.53
C THR A 149 -30.08 -9.43 0.38
N ASP A 150 -30.14 -8.76 -0.77
CA ASP A 150 -30.80 -9.29 -1.96
C ASP A 150 -29.84 -10.20 -2.75
N ALA A 151 -29.91 -11.49 -2.43
CA ALA A 151 -29.10 -12.53 -3.05
C ALA A 151 -29.53 -12.91 -4.47
N LYS A 152 -30.65 -12.37 -4.97
CA LYS A 152 -31.25 -12.77 -6.26
C LYS A 152 -31.13 -11.74 -7.36
N CYS A 153 -30.99 -10.47 -7.01
CA CYS A 153 -30.83 -9.40 -8.00
C CYS A 153 -29.58 -9.63 -8.87
N ASP A 154 -29.63 -9.17 -10.10
CA ASP A 154 -28.44 -9.08 -10.92
C ASP A 154 -27.51 -7.97 -10.37
N ALA A 155 -26.32 -8.37 -9.98
CA ALA A 155 -25.30 -7.51 -9.40
C ALA A 155 -23.95 -7.81 -10.08
N PRO A 156 -23.73 -7.30 -11.30
CA PRO A 156 -22.53 -7.60 -12.08
C PRO A 156 -21.24 -7.15 -11.38
N GLY A 157 -21.27 -6.03 -10.64
CA GLY A 157 -20.14 -5.57 -9.85
C GLY A 157 -18.84 -5.49 -10.66
N ALA A 158 -18.90 -4.87 -11.85
CA ALA A 158 -17.76 -4.86 -12.78
C ALA A 158 -16.60 -4.02 -12.25
N ASN A 159 -16.93 -2.89 -11.59
CA ASN A 159 -15.97 -2.02 -10.93
C ASN A 159 -15.91 -2.30 -9.43
N ASP A 160 -17.02 -2.59 -8.78
CA ASP A 160 -17.16 -2.92 -7.36
C ASP A 160 -17.52 -4.41 -7.18
N ASP A 161 -16.57 -5.40 -7.01
CA ASP A 161 -15.15 -5.16 -7.13
C ASP A 161 -14.48 -6.26 -7.99
N ALA A 162 -15.10 -6.54 -9.17
CA ALA A 162 -14.40 -7.38 -10.14
C ALA A 162 -13.10 -6.70 -10.64
N SER A 163 -13.02 -5.35 -10.59
CA SER A 163 -11.83 -4.61 -11.00
C SER A 163 -10.63 -4.92 -10.11
N GLY A 164 -10.79 -4.85 -8.79
CA GLY A 164 -9.73 -5.19 -7.83
C GLY A 164 -9.41 -6.68 -7.83
N THR A 165 -10.43 -7.54 -7.85
CA THR A 165 -10.26 -9.00 -7.90
C THR A 165 -9.47 -9.44 -9.15
N ALA A 166 -9.79 -8.91 -10.34
CA ALA A 166 -9.06 -9.23 -11.57
C ALA A 166 -7.62 -8.69 -11.57
N ALA A 167 -7.39 -7.51 -10.96
CA ALA A 167 -6.05 -6.96 -10.78
C ALA A 167 -5.20 -7.87 -9.88
N VAL A 168 -5.75 -8.38 -8.78
CA VAL A 168 -5.08 -9.33 -7.87
C VAL A 168 -4.75 -10.64 -8.58
N LEU A 169 -5.69 -11.19 -9.34
CA LEU A 169 -5.49 -12.42 -10.10
C LEU A 169 -4.39 -12.25 -11.18
N GLU A 170 -4.37 -11.13 -11.89
CA GLU A 170 -3.34 -10.85 -12.89
C GLU A 170 -1.96 -10.67 -12.24
N MET A 171 -1.89 -9.98 -11.09
CA MET A 171 -0.64 -9.89 -10.33
C MET A 171 -0.14 -11.27 -9.89
N ALA A 172 -1.02 -12.16 -9.44
CA ALA A 172 -0.64 -13.53 -9.08
C ALA A 172 -0.07 -14.30 -10.28
N ARG A 173 -0.70 -14.23 -11.47
CA ARG A 173 -0.21 -14.86 -12.70
C ARG A 173 1.19 -14.39 -13.10
N VAL A 174 1.43 -13.09 -13.01
CA VAL A 174 2.71 -12.51 -13.40
C VAL A 174 3.76 -12.83 -12.35
N MET A 175 3.48 -12.54 -11.07
CA MET A 175 4.48 -12.61 -10.00
C MET A 175 4.83 -14.06 -9.62
N ALA A 176 3.96 -15.05 -9.85
CA ALA A 176 4.26 -16.48 -9.65
C ALA A 176 5.53 -16.96 -10.37
N LYS A 177 5.87 -16.34 -11.50
CA LYS A 177 7.06 -16.66 -12.31
C LYS A 177 8.37 -16.21 -11.68
N TYR A 178 8.31 -15.29 -10.71
CA TYR A 178 9.48 -14.64 -10.13
C TYR A 178 9.75 -15.16 -8.71
N GLN A 179 10.98 -15.02 -8.26
CA GLN A 179 11.38 -15.33 -6.89
C GLN A 179 11.43 -14.03 -6.08
N PHE A 180 10.90 -14.10 -4.87
CA PHE A 180 10.94 -13.01 -3.89
C PHE A 180 11.54 -13.51 -2.59
N GLU A 181 12.12 -12.63 -1.81
CA GLU A 181 12.69 -12.95 -0.52
C GLU A 181 11.60 -13.18 0.52
N ALA A 182 10.61 -12.29 0.56
CA ALA A 182 9.46 -12.35 1.45
C ALA A 182 8.25 -13.04 0.78
N THR A 183 7.30 -13.46 1.59
CA THR A 183 6.05 -14.12 1.17
C THR A 183 5.03 -13.08 0.70
N ILE A 184 4.35 -13.39 -0.42
CA ILE A 184 3.25 -12.57 -0.95
C ILE A 184 1.97 -13.40 -0.94
N ILE A 185 0.89 -12.83 -0.41
CA ILE A 185 -0.45 -13.43 -0.42
C ILE A 185 -1.36 -12.61 -1.34
N PHE A 186 -1.91 -13.28 -2.34
CA PHE A 186 -2.95 -12.77 -3.23
C PHE A 186 -4.29 -13.31 -2.76
N MET A 187 -5.23 -12.45 -2.44
CA MET A 187 -6.48 -12.86 -1.80
C MET A 187 -7.69 -12.26 -2.52
N ALA A 188 -8.60 -13.14 -2.97
CA ALA A 188 -9.95 -12.76 -3.34
C ALA A 188 -10.86 -12.94 -2.13
N VAL A 189 -11.43 -11.86 -1.64
CA VAL A 189 -12.20 -11.79 -0.39
C VAL A 189 -13.68 -11.94 -0.67
N ALA A 190 -14.43 -12.59 0.22
CA ALA A 190 -15.88 -12.63 0.22
C ALA A 190 -16.46 -11.93 1.44
N GLY A 191 -17.70 -11.41 1.30
CA GLY A 191 -18.42 -10.80 2.42
C GLY A 191 -17.92 -9.40 2.79
N GLU A 192 -17.28 -8.69 1.87
CA GLU A 192 -16.97 -7.26 2.05
C GLU A 192 -18.28 -6.49 2.22
N GLU A 193 -19.22 -6.70 1.31
CA GLU A 193 -20.53 -6.05 1.25
C GLU A 193 -21.45 -6.40 2.44
N GLN A 194 -21.14 -7.50 3.14
CA GLN A 194 -21.80 -7.88 4.38
C GLN A 194 -21.04 -7.44 5.62
N SER A 195 -20.23 -6.39 5.52
CA SER A 195 -19.44 -5.75 6.59
C SER A 195 -18.08 -6.41 6.82
N LEU A 196 -17.28 -6.55 5.76
CA LEU A 196 -15.86 -6.93 5.80
C LEU A 196 -15.61 -8.32 6.41
N LEU A 197 -16.51 -9.28 6.16
CA LEU A 197 -16.50 -10.56 6.87
C LEU A 197 -15.26 -11.40 6.58
N GLY A 198 -14.93 -11.59 5.31
CA GLY A 198 -13.78 -12.41 4.90
C GLY A 198 -12.44 -11.84 5.31
N SER A 199 -12.24 -10.53 5.14
CA SER A 199 -11.03 -9.83 5.56
C SER A 199 -10.88 -9.79 7.08
N THR A 200 -11.99 -9.65 7.82
CA THR A 200 -12.00 -9.73 9.29
C THR A 200 -11.53 -11.11 9.73
N TYR A 201 -12.10 -12.18 9.17
CA TYR A 201 -11.70 -13.54 9.51
C TYR A 201 -10.21 -13.79 9.19
N PHE A 202 -9.74 -13.37 8.01
CA PHE A 202 -8.33 -13.53 7.65
C PHE A 202 -7.39 -12.78 8.61
N ALA A 203 -7.69 -11.50 8.91
CA ALA A 203 -6.87 -10.68 9.80
C ALA A 203 -6.86 -11.23 11.23
N GLU A 204 -7.96 -11.82 11.72
CA GLU A 204 -8.03 -12.52 13.00
C GLU A 204 -7.15 -13.77 13.02
N GLN A 205 -7.23 -14.60 11.99
CA GLN A 205 -6.38 -15.79 11.87
C GLN A 205 -4.90 -15.39 11.82
N ALA A 206 -4.55 -14.35 11.08
CA ALA A 206 -3.18 -13.83 11.02
C ALA A 206 -2.71 -13.39 12.42
N LYS A 207 -3.57 -12.69 13.18
CA LYS A 207 -3.24 -12.23 14.54
C LYS A 207 -3.08 -13.40 15.52
N GLN A 208 -4.00 -14.35 15.50
CA GLN A 208 -3.96 -15.55 16.37
C GLN A 208 -2.72 -16.42 16.11
N LYS A 209 -2.31 -16.53 14.84
CA LYS A 209 -1.13 -17.28 14.42
C LYS A 209 0.17 -16.48 14.49
N ASN A 210 0.13 -15.23 14.97
CA ASN A 210 1.26 -14.32 15.05
C ASN A 210 2.00 -14.16 13.71
N TRP A 211 1.26 -14.08 12.60
CA TRP A 211 1.84 -13.84 11.29
C TRP A 211 2.48 -12.46 11.21
N ASN A 212 3.66 -12.41 10.60
CA ASN A 212 4.41 -11.18 10.39
C ASN A 212 3.90 -10.44 9.13
N VAL A 213 2.63 -9.96 9.18
CA VAL A 213 2.06 -9.17 8.09
C VAL A 213 2.63 -7.75 8.14
N ASP A 214 3.54 -7.44 7.23
CA ASP A 214 4.27 -6.17 7.19
C ASP A 214 3.61 -5.11 6.31
N ALA A 215 2.74 -5.51 5.37
CA ALA A 215 1.83 -4.62 4.65
C ALA A 215 0.62 -5.37 4.09
N MET A 216 -0.52 -4.63 3.97
CA MET A 216 -1.72 -5.07 3.27
C MET A 216 -2.19 -3.97 2.31
N LEU A 217 -2.45 -4.34 1.06
CA LEU A 217 -2.95 -3.48 -0.01
C LEU A 217 -4.30 -4.00 -0.48
N THR A 218 -5.40 -3.26 -0.26
CA THR A 218 -6.68 -3.60 -0.87
C THR A 218 -6.95 -2.73 -2.08
N ASN A 219 -7.51 -3.34 -3.12
CA ASN A 219 -7.97 -2.68 -4.34
C ASN A 219 -9.48 -2.81 -4.37
N ASP A 220 -10.18 -1.71 -4.41
CA ASP A 220 -11.62 -1.68 -4.32
C ASP A 220 -12.13 -0.43 -5.03
N ILE A 221 -12.87 -0.64 -6.12
CA ILE A 221 -13.32 0.37 -7.09
C ILE A 221 -12.11 1.05 -7.76
N ILE A 222 -11.46 0.34 -8.67
CA ILE A 222 -10.26 0.82 -9.37
C ILE A 222 -10.43 0.83 -10.91
N GLY A 223 -11.66 0.87 -11.43
CA GLY A 223 -11.92 0.68 -12.86
C GLY A 223 -12.51 1.88 -13.59
N ASN A 224 -13.12 2.83 -12.91
CA ASN A 224 -13.76 3.96 -13.59
C ASN A 224 -12.82 5.16 -13.74
N THR A 225 -12.83 5.77 -14.92
CA THR A 225 -12.04 6.98 -15.24
C THR A 225 -12.89 8.18 -15.60
N LEU A 226 -14.21 8.03 -15.68
CA LEU A 226 -15.17 9.12 -15.94
C LEU A 226 -16.15 9.21 -14.78
N GLY A 227 -15.93 10.14 -13.88
CA GLY A 227 -16.77 10.36 -12.72
C GLY A 227 -18.17 10.86 -13.06
N GLY A 228 -19.13 10.66 -12.14
CA GLY A 228 -20.48 11.21 -12.26
C GLY A 228 -20.54 12.74 -12.34
N ASN A 229 -19.46 13.41 -12.02
CA ASN A 229 -19.24 14.87 -12.19
C ASN A 229 -18.77 15.26 -13.60
N GLY A 230 -18.62 14.30 -14.53
CA GLY A 230 -18.13 14.51 -15.89
C GLY A 230 -16.62 14.68 -16.03
N VAL A 231 -15.85 14.59 -14.93
CA VAL A 231 -14.39 14.70 -14.96
C VAL A 231 -13.79 13.34 -15.34
N ARG A 232 -12.88 13.34 -16.29
CA ARG A 232 -12.11 12.16 -16.71
C ARG A 232 -10.69 12.24 -16.19
N ASP A 233 -10.26 11.20 -15.44
CA ASP A 233 -8.87 11.05 -14.98
C ASP A 233 -8.42 9.58 -15.16
N ARG A 234 -7.47 9.36 -16.07
CA ARG A 234 -6.88 8.05 -16.40
C ARG A 234 -5.49 7.88 -15.78
N GLY A 235 -4.99 8.89 -15.10
CA GLY A 235 -3.61 8.95 -14.62
C GLY A 235 -3.47 8.99 -13.11
N THR A 236 -4.55 9.07 -12.34
CA THR A 236 -4.46 9.20 -10.89
C THR A 236 -5.21 8.07 -10.18
N VAL A 237 -4.59 7.51 -9.13
CA VAL A 237 -5.24 6.59 -8.18
C VAL A 237 -5.10 7.14 -6.77
N ARG A 238 -6.15 7.08 -5.95
CA ARG A 238 -6.10 7.44 -4.53
C ARG A 238 -5.54 6.27 -3.71
N VAL A 239 -4.69 6.60 -2.72
CA VAL A 239 -4.24 5.65 -1.69
C VAL A 239 -4.58 6.24 -0.33
N PHE A 240 -5.55 5.61 0.35
CA PHE A 240 -5.97 5.96 1.70
C PHE A 240 -5.05 5.30 2.72
N SER A 241 -4.73 6.04 3.78
CA SER A 241 -3.92 5.55 4.89
C SER A 241 -4.29 6.22 6.19
N GLU A 242 -4.37 5.47 7.29
CA GLU A 242 -4.61 6.07 8.61
C GLU A 242 -3.36 6.79 9.14
N GLY A 243 -3.55 7.88 9.88
CA GLY A 243 -2.45 8.62 10.52
C GLY A 243 -2.20 8.16 11.95
N VAL A 244 -3.28 7.96 12.69
CA VAL A 244 -3.27 7.44 14.06
C VAL A 244 -3.69 5.97 14.01
N PRO A 245 -2.87 5.04 14.53
CA PRO A 245 -3.21 3.62 14.51
C PRO A 245 -4.53 3.32 15.21
N SER A 246 -5.40 2.55 14.57
CA SER A 246 -6.73 2.20 15.11
C SER A 246 -6.68 1.38 16.40
N ASN A 247 -5.57 0.69 16.64
CA ASN A 247 -5.32 -0.15 17.82
C ASN A 247 -4.39 0.52 18.84
N GLU A 248 -4.15 1.84 18.74
CA GLU A 248 -3.18 2.56 19.58
C GLU A 248 -3.57 2.53 21.05
N THR A 249 -2.64 2.17 21.91
CA THR A 249 -2.79 2.24 23.36
C THR A 249 -2.60 3.68 23.87
N PRO A 250 -3.09 4.03 25.09
CA PRO A 250 -2.85 5.34 25.68
C PRO A 250 -1.36 5.70 25.81
N ALA A 251 -0.49 4.73 26.09
CA ALA A 251 0.95 4.95 26.19
C ALA A 251 1.57 5.27 24.82
N GLU A 252 1.15 4.56 23.75
CA GLU A 252 1.57 4.84 22.39
C GLU A 252 1.06 6.20 21.91
N ALA A 253 -0.18 6.57 22.25
CA ALA A 253 -0.75 7.89 21.96
C ALA A 253 0.07 9.02 22.60
N ASN A 254 0.52 8.85 23.85
CA ASN A 254 1.39 9.80 24.51
C ASN A 254 2.76 9.91 23.83
N THR A 255 3.36 8.77 23.44
CA THR A 255 4.62 8.73 22.69
C THR A 255 4.47 9.44 21.34
N ARG A 256 3.44 9.14 20.58
CA ARG A 256 3.16 9.75 19.28
C ARG A 256 3.04 11.28 19.38
N ARG A 257 2.25 11.77 20.35
CA ARG A 257 2.11 13.21 20.60
C ARG A 257 3.43 13.88 20.96
N SER A 258 4.31 13.19 21.70
CA SER A 258 5.59 13.75 22.12
C SER A 258 6.59 13.95 20.97
N VAL A 259 6.38 13.32 19.81
CA VAL A 259 7.24 13.41 18.62
C VAL A 259 6.52 13.99 17.39
N GLY A 260 5.27 14.46 17.54
CA GLY A 260 4.49 14.99 16.43
C GLY A 260 4.14 13.96 15.37
N GLY A 261 3.94 12.69 15.77
CA GLY A 261 3.78 11.54 14.87
C GLY A 261 2.37 11.32 14.33
N GLU A 262 1.47 12.33 14.33
CA GLU A 262 0.07 12.20 13.90
C GLU A 262 -0.09 11.80 12.44
N ASN A 263 0.94 12.05 11.62
CA ASN A 263 0.97 11.71 10.20
C ASN A 263 2.03 10.66 9.84
N ASP A 264 2.53 9.89 10.82
CA ASP A 264 3.70 9.05 10.63
C ASP A 264 3.50 7.59 11.09
N SER A 265 2.25 7.11 11.10
CA SER A 265 1.93 5.69 11.31
C SER A 265 2.59 4.79 10.26
N ALA A 266 2.69 3.51 10.54
CA ALA A 266 3.23 2.53 9.59
C ALA A 266 2.43 2.49 8.27
N SER A 267 1.08 2.64 8.33
CA SER A 267 0.22 2.74 7.13
C SER A 267 0.53 3.99 6.32
N ARG A 268 0.81 5.12 6.99
CA ARG A 268 1.18 6.37 6.32
C ARG A 268 2.54 6.26 5.63
N GLN A 269 3.50 5.56 6.26
CA GLN A 269 4.80 5.27 5.64
C GLN A 269 4.65 4.32 4.45
N LEU A 270 3.77 3.32 4.54
CA LEU A 270 3.45 2.42 3.43
C LEU A 270 2.87 3.20 2.24
N ALA A 271 1.92 4.12 2.48
CA ALA A 271 1.35 4.95 1.41
C ALA A 271 2.39 5.85 0.72
N ARG A 272 3.31 6.47 1.49
CA ARG A 272 4.44 7.24 0.94
C ARG A 272 5.38 6.38 0.11
N PHE A 273 5.68 5.18 0.60
CA PHE A 273 6.48 4.19 -0.11
C PHE A 273 5.83 3.80 -1.46
N ILE A 274 4.53 3.50 -1.45
CA ILE A 274 3.76 3.17 -2.66
C ILE A 274 3.82 4.33 -3.67
N LYS A 275 3.69 5.57 -3.21
CA LYS A 275 3.82 6.73 -4.08
C LYS A 275 5.21 6.83 -4.71
N GLU A 276 6.27 6.74 -3.90
CA GLU A 276 7.65 6.84 -4.39
C GLU A 276 7.97 5.72 -5.39
N THR A 277 7.61 4.49 -5.05
CA THR A 277 7.87 3.31 -5.87
C THR A 277 6.97 3.26 -7.10
N GLY A 278 5.66 3.39 -6.91
CA GLY A 278 4.67 3.30 -7.99
C GLY A 278 4.91 4.34 -9.09
N GLU A 279 5.09 5.61 -8.73
CA GLU A 279 5.38 6.68 -9.69
C GLU A 279 6.77 6.53 -10.34
N SER A 280 7.70 5.84 -9.67
CA SER A 280 9.00 5.54 -10.27
C SER A 280 8.90 4.50 -11.39
N TYR A 281 8.15 3.40 -11.18
CA TYR A 281 8.04 2.31 -12.15
C TYR A 281 6.91 2.52 -13.18
N VAL A 282 5.87 3.29 -12.82
CA VAL A 282 4.68 3.57 -13.65
C VAL A 282 4.51 5.09 -13.79
N PRO A 283 5.39 5.78 -14.52
CA PRO A 283 5.48 7.25 -14.51
C PRO A 283 4.26 7.97 -15.11
N GLN A 284 3.39 7.25 -15.83
CA GLN A 284 2.11 7.76 -16.31
C GLN A 284 1.02 7.78 -15.22
N MET A 285 1.27 7.19 -14.06
CA MET A 285 0.35 7.17 -12.93
C MET A 285 0.82 8.11 -11.83
N LYS A 286 -0.13 8.84 -11.24
CA LYS A 286 0.03 9.65 -10.04
C LYS A 286 -0.66 8.95 -8.88
N VAL A 287 0.05 8.72 -7.80
CA VAL A 287 -0.51 8.23 -6.54
C VAL A 287 -0.92 9.42 -5.68
N MET A 288 -2.22 9.64 -5.55
CA MET A 288 -2.78 10.68 -4.68
C MET A 288 -2.87 10.12 -3.26
N LEU A 289 -2.01 10.61 -2.38
CA LEU A 289 -2.06 10.26 -0.95
C LEU A 289 -3.28 10.93 -0.30
N VAL A 290 -4.20 10.12 0.22
CA VAL A 290 -5.34 10.60 0.99
C VAL A 290 -5.08 10.28 2.46
N TYR A 291 -4.79 11.32 3.23
CA TYR A 291 -4.40 11.20 4.63
C TYR A 291 -5.61 11.02 5.55
N ARG A 292 -6.36 9.95 5.28
CA ARG A 292 -7.54 9.48 6.00
C ARG A 292 -7.59 7.96 5.95
N ARG A 293 -8.25 7.36 6.95
CA ARG A 293 -8.47 5.91 7.01
C ARG A 293 -9.25 5.41 5.79
N ASP A 294 -10.35 6.11 5.42
CA ASP A 294 -11.17 5.85 4.24
C ASP A 294 -12.04 7.08 3.89
N ARG A 295 -12.94 6.92 2.92
CA ARG A 295 -14.01 7.86 2.58
C ARG A 295 -14.95 8.09 3.77
N TYR A 296 -15.72 9.17 3.77
CA TYR A 296 -16.66 9.48 4.85
C TYR A 296 -17.76 8.41 4.98
N GLY A 297 -17.90 7.82 6.17
CA GLY A 297 -18.92 6.82 6.48
C GLY A 297 -18.79 5.50 5.70
N ARG A 298 -17.63 5.23 5.09
CA ARG A 298 -17.36 4.03 4.28
C ARG A 298 -16.10 3.33 4.79
N GLY A 299 -15.85 2.14 4.29
CA GLY A 299 -14.71 1.32 4.67
C GLY A 299 -14.24 0.43 3.53
N GLY A 300 -13.49 -0.60 3.84
CA GLY A 300 -12.99 -1.63 2.95
C GLY A 300 -12.09 -2.62 3.68
N ASP A 301 -11.62 -3.64 2.99
CA ASP A 301 -10.92 -4.80 3.54
C ASP A 301 -9.59 -4.50 4.27
N HIS A 302 -9.03 -3.30 4.11
CA HIS A 302 -7.85 -2.86 4.86
C HIS A 302 -8.16 -2.57 6.34
N ILE A 303 -9.41 -2.25 6.67
CA ILE A 303 -9.81 -1.83 8.04
C ILE A 303 -9.59 -2.93 9.08
N PRO A 304 -10.02 -4.18 8.87
CA PRO A 304 -9.75 -5.26 9.82
C PRO A 304 -8.26 -5.48 10.12
N PHE A 305 -7.37 -5.22 9.16
CA PHE A 305 -5.93 -5.29 9.37
C PHE A 305 -5.43 -4.13 10.23
N LEU A 306 -5.88 -2.91 9.97
CA LEU A 306 -5.55 -1.72 10.79
C LEU A 306 -5.95 -1.93 12.26
N GLU A 307 -7.15 -2.45 12.51
CA GLU A 307 -7.67 -2.72 13.85
C GLU A 307 -6.87 -3.78 14.61
N ARG A 308 -6.13 -4.63 13.89
CA ARG A 308 -5.22 -5.64 14.47
C ARG A 308 -3.76 -5.20 14.48
N GLY A 309 -3.49 -3.95 14.09
CA GLY A 309 -2.17 -3.32 14.13
C GLY A 309 -1.28 -3.63 12.94
N TYR A 310 -1.84 -4.14 11.87
CA TYR A 310 -1.11 -4.35 10.62
C TYR A 310 -1.16 -3.09 9.75
N PRO A 311 -0.04 -2.68 9.13
CA PRO A 311 -0.04 -1.59 8.16
C PRO A 311 -0.89 -1.94 6.96
N ALA A 312 -1.91 -1.14 6.64
CA ALA A 312 -2.77 -1.39 5.51
C ALA A 312 -3.19 -0.10 4.81
N VAL A 313 -3.45 -0.20 3.50
CA VAL A 313 -3.89 0.91 2.64
C VAL A 313 -4.97 0.44 1.68
N ARG A 314 -5.79 1.39 1.19
CA ARG A 314 -6.79 1.14 0.16
C ARG A 314 -6.49 1.94 -1.09
N PHE A 315 -6.51 1.26 -2.24
CA PHE A 315 -6.52 1.86 -3.57
C PHE A 315 -7.96 2.03 -4.04
N THR A 316 -8.26 3.18 -4.63
CA THR A 316 -9.55 3.44 -5.28
C THR A 316 -9.41 4.56 -6.31
N GLU A 317 -10.30 4.60 -7.31
CA GLU A 317 -10.33 5.64 -8.34
C GLU A 317 -10.62 7.03 -7.78
N VAL A 318 -10.31 8.09 -8.52
CA VAL A 318 -10.43 9.47 -8.02
C VAL A 318 -11.86 9.99 -8.10
N HIS A 319 -12.55 9.70 -9.20
CA HIS A 319 -13.88 10.23 -9.51
C HIS A 319 -14.88 9.09 -9.66
N GLU A 320 -15.56 8.76 -8.55
CA GLU A 320 -16.57 7.71 -8.52
C GLU A 320 -17.85 8.16 -9.28
N ASP A 321 -18.55 7.20 -9.90
CA ASP A 321 -19.87 7.44 -10.45
C ASP A 321 -20.93 6.62 -9.67
N PHE A 322 -21.64 7.28 -8.78
CA PHE A 322 -22.61 6.66 -7.88
C PHE A 322 -23.88 6.13 -8.60
N ARG A 323 -24.03 6.38 -9.91
CA ARG A 323 -25.07 5.75 -10.74
C ARG A 323 -24.76 4.29 -11.06
N HIS A 324 -23.46 3.93 -10.94
CA HIS A 324 -23.00 2.57 -11.23
C HIS A 324 -22.84 1.76 -9.95
N GLN A 325 -22.26 2.33 -8.89
CA GLN A 325 -21.98 1.62 -7.66
C GLN A 325 -23.24 1.30 -6.84
N HIS A 326 -23.40 0.04 -6.39
CA HIS A 326 -24.49 -0.45 -5.56
C HIS A 326 -25.87 -0.11 -6.13
N GLN A 327 -26.06 -0.29 -7.43
CA GLN A 327 -27.29 0.04 -8.14
C GLN A 327 -27.90 -1.19 -8.80
N ASN A 328 -29.25 -1.26 -8.80
CA ASN A 328 -29.94 -2.19 -9.67
C ASN A 328 -29.73 -1.77 -11.13
N ILE A 329 -29.58 -2.75 -12.01
CA ILE A 329 -29.47 -2.51 -13.46
C ILE A 329 -30.81 -1.95 -13.96
N ARG A 330 -30.83 -0.74 -14.48
CA ARG A 330 -32.00 -0.09 -15.07
C ARG A 330 -31.62 1.09 -15.94
N VAL A 331 -32.50 1.45 -16.83
CA VAL A 331 -32.42 2.75 -17.54
C VAL A 331 -33.50 3.65 -16.92
N GLU A 332 -33.07 4.81 -16.47
CA GLU A 332 -33.96 5.82 -15.86
C GLU A 332 -33.69 7.19 -16.49
N ASN A 333 -34.72 7.80 -17.09
CA ASN A 333 -34.60 9.06 -17.82
C ASN A 333 -33.51 9.05 -18.90
N GLY A 334 -33.30 7.93 -19.60
CA GLY A 334 -32.26 7.76 -20.62
C GLY A 334 -30.84 7.54 -20.06
N VAL A 335 -30.67 7.42 -18.74
CA VAL A 335 -29.39 7.16 -18.08
C VAL A 335 -29.32 5.70 -17.66
N GLN A 336 -28.23 4.99 -18.01
CA GLN A 336 -27.97 3.65 -17.55
C GLN A 336 -27.45 3.66 -16.10
N PHE A 337 -28.07 2.84 -15.24
CA PHE A 337 -27.66 2.54 -13.88
C PHE A 337 -27.17 1.09 -13.80
N GLY A 338 -26.34 0.80 -12.82
CA GLY A 338 -25.77 -0.52 -12.56
C GLY A 338 -24.28 -0.58 -12.89
N ASP A 339 -23.57 -1.47 -12.21
CA ASP A 339 -22.11 -1.62 -12.33
C ASP A 339 -21.76 -2.60 -13.45
N LEU A 340 -21.71 -2.07 -14.68
CA LEU A 340 -21.55 -2.83 -15.92
C LEU A 340 -20.11 -2.69 -16.46
N PRO A 341 -19.61 -3.71 -17.22
CA PRO A 341 -18.24 -3.71 -17.76
C PRO A 341 -17.97 -2.60 -18.78
N GLU A 342 -19.02 -2.00 -19.38
CA GLU A 342 -18.94 -0.89 -20.33
C GLU A 342 -18.40 0.40 -19.68
N PHE A 343 -18.48 0.50 -18.36
CA PHE A 343 -18.01 1.65 -17.59
C PHE A 343 -16.59 1.47 -17.06
N VAL A 344 -15.99 0.30 -17.26
CA VAL A 344 -14.63 -0.01 -16.80
C VAL A 344 -13.59 0.34 -17.86
N ASP A 345 -12.58 1.11 -17.48
CA ASP A 345 -11.37 1.35 -18.26
C ASP A 345 -10.31 0.30 -17.88
N PHE A 346 -10.27 -0.81 -18.59
CA PHE A 346 -9.37 -1.93 -18.32
C PHE A 346 -7.89 -1.56 -18.40
N ALA A 347 -7.54 -0.56 -19.21
CA ALA A 347 -6.16 -0.07 -19.29
C ALA A 347 -5.78 0.70 -18.01
N TYR A 348 -6.73 1.42 -17.42
CA TYR A 348 -6.55 2.08 -16.12
C TYR A 348 -6.42 1.05 -14.99
N VAL A 349 -7.28 0.02 -14.93
CA VAL A 349 -7.14 -1.09 -13.97
C VAL A 349 -5.76 -1.71 -14.07
N ALA A 350 -5.27 -1.99 -15.29
CA ALA A 350 -3.93 -2.53 -15.50
C ALA A 350 -2.82 -1.59 -15.00
N ASN A 351 -2.98 -0.28 -15.13
CA ASN A 351 -2.02 0.68 -14.60
C ASN A 351 -2.02 0.71 -13.07
N VAL A 352 -3.18 0.62 -12.43
CA VAL A 352 -3.27 0.48 -10.96
C VAL A 352 -2.64 -0.84 -10.50
N ALA A 353 -2.91 -1.95 -11.20
CA ALA A 353 -2.26 -3.24 -10.95
C ALA A 353 -0.73 -3.17 -11.09
N ARG A 354 -0.19 -2.41 -12.06
CA ARG A 354 1.25 -2.16 -12.22
C ARG A 354 1.84 -1.40 -11.04
N VAL A 355 1.14 -0.39 -10.51
CA VAL A 355 1.56 0.35 -9.30
C VAL A 355 1.61 -0.60 -8.09
N ASN A 356 0.59 -1.43 -7.91
CA ASN A 356 0.55 -2.46 -6.87
C ASN A 356 1.69 -3.47 -7.03
N ALA A 357 1.86 -4.05 -8.22
CA ALA A 357 2.88 -5.06 -8.52
C ALA A 357 4.31 -4.51 -8.29
N ALA A 358 4.59 -3.28 -8.71
CA ALA A 358 5.87 -2.63 -8.44
C ALA A 358 6.12 -2.47 -6.94
N SER A 359 5.10 -2.02 -6.20
CA SER A 359 5.19 -1.80 -4.75
C SER A 359 5.39 -3.12 -4.00
N LEU A 360 4.61 -4.16 -4.32
CA LEU A 360 4.74 -5.49 -3.74
C LEU A 360 6.10 -6.12 -4.05
N ALA A 361 6.58 -5.98 -5.29
CA ALA A 361 7.86 -6.54 -5.71
C ALA A 361 9.04 -5.89 -4.96
N VAL A 362 9.02 -4.55 -4.81
CA VAL A 362 10.05 -3.87 -4.01
C VAL A 362 9.96 -4.27 -2.54
N LEU A 363 8.74 -4.31 -1.95
CA LEU A 363 8.53 -4.74 -0.56
C LEU A 363 9.07 -6.15 -0.32
N ALA A 364 8.81 -7.06 -1.25
CA ALA A 364 9.17 -8.47 -1.10
C ALA A 364 10.65 -8.78 -1.43
N LEU A 365 11.37 -7.86 -2.07
CA LEU A 365 12.81 -7.95 -2.36
C LEU A 365 13.66 -7.07 -1.43
N ALA A 366 13.10 -6.01 -0.83
CA ALA A 366 13.83 -5.11 0.05
C ALA A 366 14.06 -5.71 1.44
N PRO A 367 15.05 -5.24 2.21
CA PRO A 367 15.20 -5.60 3.61
C PRO A 367 13.97 -5.20 4.44
N ALA A 368 13.82 -5.79 5.61
CA ALA A 368 12.80 -5.37 6.58
C ALA A 368 12.98 -3.90 6.95
N ARG A 369 11.87 -3.27 7.35
CA ARG A 369 11.94 -1.93 7.96
C ARG A 369 12.83 -1.96 9.21
N PRO A 370 13.74 -0.99 9.41
CA PRO A 370 14.56 -0.93 10.62
C PRO A 370 13.68 -0.93 11.86
N LYS A 371 14.02 -1.77 12.84
CA LYS A 371 13.35 -1.85 14.15
C LYS A 371 14.04 -0.97 15.18
N GLY A 372 13.36 -0.67 16.29
CA GLY A 372 13.96 0.05 17.40
C GLY A 372 14.45 1.46 17.06
N VAL A 373 13.93 2.09 16.00
CA VAL A 373 14.38 3.44 15.60
C VAL A 373 14.01 4.44 16.69
N THR A 374 15.02 5.08 17.26
CA THR A 374 14.88 6.09 18.32
C THR A 374 15.58 7.39 17.97
N ILE A 375 15.06 8.49 18.51
CA ILE A 375 15.65 9.82 18.45
C ILE A 375 15.99 10.29 19.87
N LEU A 376 17.22 10.79 20.07
CA LEU A 376 17.65 11.29 21.36
C LEU A 376 17.04 12.69 21.63
N ALA A 377 15.89 12.70 22.29
CA ALA A 377 15.14 13.93 22.57
C ALA A 377 15.59 14.65 23.86
N ALA A 378 16.24 13.94 24.80
CA ALA A 378 16.59 14.50 26.10
C ALA A 378 17.75 15.52 26.03
N ARG A 379 18.63 15.44 25.04
CA ARG A 379 19.74 16.36 24.85
C ARG A 379 19.31 17.56 24.02
N LEU A 380 19.43 18.75 24.57
CA LEU A 380 19.24 20.00 23.82
C LEU A 380 20.47 20.23 22.94
N SER A 381 20.27 20.17 21.62
CA SER A 381 21.33 20.32 20.63
C SER A 381 20.71 20.68 19.27
N HIS A 382 21.43 21.40 18.44
CA HIS A 382 21.08 21.60 17.02
C HIS A 382 21.40 20.38 16.16
N ASP A 383 21.96 19.32 16.75
CA ASP A 383 22.18 18.04 16.08
C ASP A 383 21.02 17.08 16.38
N THR A 384 20.76 16.15 15.45
CA THR A 384 19.80 15.06 15.66
C THR A 384 20.52 13.72 15.68
N ASP A 385 20.46 13.06 16.83
CA ASP A 385 21.02 11.73 17.03
C ASP A 385 19.95 10.66 16.85
N LEU A 386 20.21 9.71 15.95
CA LEU A 386 19.34 8.58 15.64
C LEU A 386 20.04 7.27 15.95
N ARG A 387 19.27 6.27 16.41
CA ARG A 387 19.73 4.90 16.67
C ARG A 387 18.65 3.92 16.22
N TRP A 388 19.07 2.72 15.77
CA TRP A 388 18.18 1.62 15.38
C TRP A 388 18.84 0.26 15.59
N GLU A 389 18.04 -0.80 15.55
CA GLU A 389 18.52 -2.17 15.60
C GLU A 389 19.07 -2.60 14.24
N PRO A 390 20.13 -3.43 14.19
CA PRO A 390 20.68 -3.92 12.93
C PRO A 390 19.71 -4.85 12.22
N ASN A 391 19.60 -4.71 10.92
CA ASN A 391 18.95 -5.69 10.05
C ASN A 391 19.89 -6.91 9.86
N THR A 392 19.29 -8.08 9.54
CA THR A 392 20.02 -9.37 9.46
C THR A 392 20.04 -9.98 8.07
N GLU A 393 19.44 -9.32 7.07
CA GLU A 393 19.41 -9.79 5.69
C GLU A 393 20.85 -9.83 5.10
N PRO A 394 21.23 -10.93 4.42
CA PRO A 394 22.63 -11.13 3.97
C PRO A 394 23.05 -10.20 2.84
N ASP A 395 22.10 -9.61 2.16
CA ASP A 395 22.27 -8.66 1.07
C ASP A 395 22.09 -7.20 1.49
N LEU A 396 21.91 -6.93 2.79
CA LEU A 396 21.87 -5.56 3.30
C LEU A 396 23.09 -4.77 2.85
N ALA A 397 22.88 -3.62 2.20
CA ALA A 397 23.92 -2.66 1.85
C ALA A 397 24.12 -1.60 2.94
N GLY A 398 23.07 -1.27 3.68
CA GLY A 398 23.10 -0.27 4.75
C GLY A 398 21.78 0.47 4.91
N TYR A 399 21.88 1.73 5.34
CA TYR A 399 20.72 2.54 5.70
C TYR A 399 20.75 3.91 5.05
N GLU A 400 19.56 4.50 4.89
CA GLU A 400 19.34 5.90 4.60
C GLU A 400 18.58 6.57 5.76
N ILE A 401 19.06 7.75 6.17
CA ILE A 401 18.28 8.68 6.95
C ILE A 401 17.51 9.55 5.97
N VAL A 402 16.21 9.63 6.15
CA VAL A 402 15.32 10.52 5.40
C VAL A 402 14.82 11.64 6.30
N TRP A 403 14.58 12.82 5.72
CA TRP A 403 13.99 13.93 6.47
C TRP A 403 13.10 14.80 5.60
N ARG A 404 12.25 15.55 6.26
CA ARG A 404 11.32 16.51 5.63
C ARG A 404 10.99 17.65 6.58
N GLU A 405 10.59 18.77 6.03
CA GLU A 405 9.93 19.81 6.82
C GLU A 405 8.65 19.26 7.44
N THR A 406 8.25 19.80 8.60
CA THR A 406 7.09 19.31 9.35
C THR A 406 5.77 19.45 8.59
N SER A 407 5.68 20.40 7.67
CA SER A 407 4.53 20.62 6.78
C SER A 407 4.54 19.76 5.49
N ALA A 408 5.69 19.16 5.14
CA ALA A 408 5.81 18.39 3.90
C ALA A 408 5.10 17.04 4.01
N PRO A 409 4.28 16.64 3.00
CA PRO A 409 3.52 15.40 3.05
C PRO A 409 4.35 14.14 2.81
N VAL A 410 5.50 14.26 2.15
CA VAL A 410 6.38 13.15 1.74
C VAL A 410 7.83 13.42 2.16
N TRP A 411 8.64 12.37 2.23
CA TRP A 411 10.08 12.49 2.46
C TRP A 411 10.74 13.19 1.29
N THR A 412 11.35 14.34 1.55
CA THR A 412 11.92 15.21 0.50
C THR A 412 13.41 15.04 0.34
N ASN A 413 14.09 14.55 1.38
CA ASN A 413 15.53 14.39 1.42
C ASN A 413 15.91 13.01 1.91
N ALA A 414 17.10 12.54 1.49
CA ALA A 414 17.70 11.28 1.93
C ALA A 414 19.22 11.37 1.96
N ARG A 415 19.84 10.67 2.91
CA ARG A 415 21.29 10.54 3.05
C ARG A 415 21.64 9.09 3.34
N ALA A 416 22.43 8.46 2.48
CA ALA A 416 23.01 7.15 2.75
C ALA A 416 24.06 7.29 3.86
N VAL A 417 24.02 6.39 4.84
CA VAL A 417 24.89 6.42 6.02
C VAL A 417 25.74 5.15 6.16
N GLY A 418 25.61 4.21 5.20
CA GLY A 418 26.29 2.91 5.24
C GLY A 418 25.66 1.93 6.23
N ASN A 419 26.33 0.83 6.51
CA ASN A 419 25.85 -0.21 7.43
C ASN A 419 26.24 0.14 8.88
N VAL A 420 25.53 1.12 9.45
CA VAL A 420 25.69 1.59 10.84
C VAL A 420 24.35 1.54 11.55
N THR A 421 24.35 1.52 12.88
CA THR A 421 23.13 1.50 13.71
C THR A 421 22.91 2.77 14.51
N THR A 422 23.80 3.75 14.34
CA THR A 422 23.70 5.09 14.94
C THR A 422 24.22 6.13 13.97
N PHE A 423 23.61 7.30 13.96
CA PHE A 423 24.09 8.41 13.15
C PHE A 423 23.65 9.76 13.70
N THR A 424 24.55 10.76 13.65
CA THR A 424 24.27 12.15 14.02
C THR A 424 24.11 13.02 12.79
N MET A 425 22.95 13.61 12.61
CA MET A 425 22.68 14.64 11.60
C MET A 425 23.13 16.01 12.17
N LYS A 426 24.37 16.39 11.89
CA LYS A 426 24.99 17.63 12.43
C LYS A 426 24.33 18.88 11.86
N GLY A 427 24.04 19.85 12.71
CA GLY A 427 23.44 21.13 12.36
C GLY A 427 21.98 21.04 11.89
N MET A 428 21.33 19.89 12.07
CA MET A 428 19.93 19.67 11.69
C MET A 428 19.10 19.39 12.93
N SER A 429 18.35 20.39 13.38
CA SER A 429 17.54 20.28 14.60
C SER A 429 16.33 19.38 14.39
N LYS A 430 16.13 18.45 15.34
CA LYS A 430 14.91 17.64 15.46
C LYS A 430 13.63 18.43 15.69
N ASP A 431 13.78 19.70 16.10
CA ASP A 431 12.63 20.57 16.32
C ASP A 431 12.12 21.21 15.01
N ASN A 432 12.94 21.22 13.96
CA ASN A 432 12.62 21.83 12.66
C ASN A 432 12.21 20.80 11.59
N TYR A 433 12.60 19.52 11.75
CA TYR A 433 12.40 18.49 10.74
C TYR A 433 11.85 17.20 11.36
N PHE A 434 11.08 16.47 10.56
CA PHE A 434 10.85 15.06 10.82
C PHE A 434 11.94 14.22 10.17
N PHE A 435 12.39 13.19 10.90
CA PHE A 435 13.38 12.22 10.47
C PHE A 435 12.78 10.83 10.39
N GLY A 436 13.42 9.96 9.62
CA GLY A 436 13.13 8.54 9.56
C GLY A 436 14.34 7.75 9.07
N VAL A 437 14.30 6.43 9.25
CA VAL A 437 15.36 5.52 8.81
C VAL A 437 14.74 4.44 7.93
N ARG A 438 15.42 4.10 6.83
CA ARG A 438 15.07 2.96 5.97
C ARG A 438 16.32 2.14 5.63
N ALA A 439 16.13 0.84 5.43
CA ALA A 439 17.18 -0.07 4.99
C ALA A 439 17.23 -0.14 3.45
N ILE A 440 18.43 -0.48 2.93
CA ILE A 440 18.70 -0.65 1.50
C ILE A 440 19.48 -1.94 1.30
N ASP A 441 19.14 -2.72 0.29
CA ASP A 441 19.91 -3.87 -0.16
C ASP A 441 20.97 -3.51 -1.21
N LYS A 442 21.77 -4.51 -1.61
CA LYS A 442 22.83 -4.35 -2.63
C LYS A 442 22.29 -4.06 -4.03
N ASP A 443 21.00 -4.39 -4.30
CA ASP A 443 20.32 -4.11 -5.57
C ASP A 443 19.65 -2.73 -5.58
N GLY A 444 19.70 -2.01 -4.45
CA GLY A 444 19.13 -0.67 -4.29
C GLY A 444 17.65 -0.65 -3.96
N ASN A 445 17.04 -1.80 -3.60
CA ASN A 445 15.66 -1.81 -3.10
C ASN A 445 15.62 -1.23 -1.68
N ARG A 446 14.64 -0.40 -1.42
CA ARG A 446 14.49 0.34 -0.17
C ARG A 446 13.28 -0.15 0.60
N SER A 447 13.44 -0.35 1.90
CA SER A 447 12.31 -0.60 2.78
C SER A 447 11.42 0.64 2.94
N PRO A 448 10.16 0.49 3.38
CA PRO A 448 9.41 1.60 3.95
C PRO A 448 10.20 2.24 5.11
N VAL A 449 9.93 3.53 5.35
CA VAL A 449 10.59 4.29 6.42
C VAL A 449 10.02 3.89 7.78
N THR A 450 10.88 3.79 8.80
CA THR A 450 10.46 3.75 10.20
C THR A 450 10.61 5.14 10.81
N TYR A 451 9.51 5.68 11.35
CA TYR A 451 9.49 6.94 12.08
C TYR A 451 10.02 6.71 13.51
N PRO A 452 10.93 7.56 14.05
CA PRO A 452 11.58 7.31 15.33
C PRO A 452 10.65 7.54 16.51
N ARG A 453 10.87 6.76 17.58
CA ARG A 453 10.31 7.03 18.92
C ARG A 453 11.31 7.82 19.74
N PRO A 454 10.89 8.63 20.73
CA PRO A 454 11.82 9.27 21.64
C PRO A 454 12.54 8.21 22.46
N GLN A 455 13.84 8.37 22.67
CA GLN A 455 14.58 7.49 23.58
C GLN A 455 14.04 7.66 24.99
N ALA A 456 13.77 6.56 25.70
CA ALA A 456 13.33 6.61 27.09
C ALA A 456 14.38 7.28 27.99
N ARG A 457 13.95 8.14 28.92
CA ARG A 457 14.85 8.89 29.82
C ARG A 457 15.74 8.02 30.72
N ASN A 458 15.40 6.74 30.91
CA ASN A 458 16.00 5.83 31.88
C ASN A 458 16.90 4.73 31.30
N GLN A 459 17.28 4.80 30.02
CA GLN A 459 18.36 3.93 29.51
C GLN A 459 19.70 4.65 29.72
N PRO A 460 20.61 4.15 30.57
CA PRO A 460 21.96 4.68 30.66
C PRO A 460 22.60 4.61 29.28
N ALA A 461 23.23 5.70 28.84
CA ALA A 461 24.14 5.62 27.71
C ALA A 461 25.23 4.58 28.10
N GLU A 462 25.30 3.45 27.39
CA GLU A 462 26.49 2.60 27.47
C GLU A 462 27.70 3.50 27.18
N ARG A 463 28.49 3.74 28.18
CA ARG A 463 29.77 4.41 28.03
C ARG A 463 30.62 3.45 27.22
N ASN A 464 30.83 3.73 25.95
CA ASN A 464 31.94 3.13 25.23
C ASN A 464 33.21 3.50 26.03
N SER A 465 33.72 2.56 26.84
CA SER A 465 35.06 2.57 27.35
C SER A 465 36.00 2.51 26.13
N MET A 466 36.90 3.47 26.08
CA MET A 466 37.99 3.56 25.10
C MET A 466 38.82 2.27 25.05
#